data_dd0a1e4316375ef62114a1d46d43604c
#
_entry.id   dd0a1e4316375ef62114a1d46d43604c
#
_cell.length_a   1.000
_cell.length_b   1.000
_cell.length_c   1.000
_cell.angle_alpha   90.00
_cell.angle_beta   90.00
_cell.angle_gamma   90.00
#
_symmetry.space_group_name_H-M   'P 1'
#
loop_
_entity.id
_entity.type
_entity.pdbx_description
1 polymer ?
#
loop_
_entity_poly.entity_id
_entity_poly.type
_entity_poly.pdbx_seq_one_letter_code
_entity_poly.pdbx_strand_id
1 'polypeptide(L)'
;MKNIPVFFISLFLSAASSVIAGTATFEAQPAPTPPEENSRDLFCYETTYTFRSDFKESKLGHSDSLYDDFSYDHRFLITGKWYFRAGVEYERYDFGGTDNGLPDHLQAAMAHVAVEYVVKDYGAAGIEIDPGFYFQDNVSGDAFDFPWKIFATMPLKKDKIFGVIGFGGALYQHPIAAPGGGIIWLISDKLRLQGIFPRPALVYQPNDDWDLRITGELNYTSFRTDDVLTTERKLQLHNAIVQYSENRVGAQMAYSGFKPFKIIAGAGVTIAREFDFFRASQKKKIDPAPYVRIAMEAKF
;
A
#
# COMPACT_ATOMS: atom_id res chain seq x y z
N MET A 1 -0.27 40.67 -9.55
CA MET A 1 0.33 39.49 -8.99
C MET A 1 -0.15 39.34 -7.55
N LYS A 2 -1.11 38.44 -7.28
CA LYS A 2 -1.68 38.23 -5.94
C LYS A 2 -0.91 37.08 -5.28
N ASN A 3 -0.33 37.36 -4.12
CA ASN A 3 0.36 36.42 -3.27
C ASN A 3 -0.58 35.28 -2.86
N ILE A 4 -0.31 34.06 -3.32
CA ILE A 4 -0.93 32.85 -2.80
C ILE A 4 -0.19 32.52 -1.51
N PRO A 5 -0.88 32.38 -0.38
CA PRO A 5 -0.21 32.16 0.89
C PRO A 5 0.38 30.75 0.92
N VAL A 6 1.69 30.69 1.15
CA VAL A 6 2.53 29.48 1.35
C VAL A 6 2.09 28.64 2.58
N PHE A 7 1.08 29.09 3.31
CA PHE A 7 0.62 28.47 4.56
C PHE A 7 -0.13 27.13 4.40
N PHE A 8 -0.58 26.79 3.19
CA PHE A 8 -1.35 25.54 2.99
C PHE A 8 -0.49 24.29 2.79
N ILE A 9 0.77 24.44 2.47
CA ILE A 9 1.67 23.28 2.19
C ILE A 9 2.21 22.64 3.46
N SER A 10 2.42 23.42 4.52
CA SER A 10 2.98 22.90 5.78
C SER A 10 1.97 22.14 6.66
N LEU A 11 0.68 22.36 6.49
CA LEU A 11 -0.34 21.65 7.27
C LEU A 11 -0.62 20.23 6.75
N PHE A 12 -0.35 19.97 5.46
CA PHE A 12 -0.52 18.64 4.86
C PHE A 12 0.65 17.68 5.14
N LEU A 13 1.84 18.19 5.42
CA LEU A 13 3.01 17.33 5.69
C LEU A 13 3.02 16.74 7.11
N SER A 14 2.38 17.37 8.08
CA SER A 14 2.34 16.89 9.46
C SER A 14 1.17 15.95 9.77
N ALA A 15 0.11 15.96 8.95
CA ALA A 15 -1.05 15.06 9.10
C ALA A 15 -0.92 13.75 8.27
N ALA A 16 0.06 13.67 7.37
CA ALA A 16 0.25 12.52 6.48
C ALA A 16 0.99 11.34 7.13
N SER A 17 1.28 11.40 8.43
CA SER A 17 2.09 10.38 9.10
C SER A 17 1.29 9.17 9.59
N SER A 18 0.00 9.08 9.31
CA SER A 18 -0.79 7.95 9.79
C SER A 18 -2.01 7.77 8.93
N VAL A 19 -1.90 7.10 7.79
CA VAL A 19 -3.12 6.69 7.11
C VAL A 19 -2.95 5.76 5.95
N ILE A 20 -3.83 4.83 5.97
CA ILE A 20 -4.28 3.84 5.01
C ILE A 20 -3.50 2.54 5.14
N ALA A 21 -3.96 1.72 6.09
CA ALA A 21 -3.74 0.31 6.11
C ALA A 21 -4.76 -0.34 5.18
N GLY A 22 -4.29 -1.15 4.39
CA GLY A 22 -4.92 -1.87 3.33
C GLY A 22 -3.98 -1.72 2.14
N THR A 23 -3.42 -2.78 1.70
CA THR A 23 -2.57 -2.87 0.51
C THR A 23 -3.33 -2.58 -0.78
N ALA A 24 -4.50 -1.98 -0.67
CA ALA A 24 -5.24 -1.48 -1.80
C ALA A 24 -4.40 -0.42 -2.51
N THR A 25 -3.64 -0.85 -3.47
CA THR A 25 -2.92 -0.01 -4.40
C THR A 25 -3.89 0.96 -5.06
N PHE A 26 -3.85 2.24 -4.67
CA PHE A 26 -4.30 3.29 -5.55
C PHE A 26 -3.34 3.33 -6.73
N GLU A 27 -3.39 2.33 -7.59
CA GLU A 27 -2.81 2.46 -8.91
C GLU A 27 -3.65 3.50 -9.63
N ALA A 28 -3.15 4.74 -9.65
CA ALA A 28 -3.65 5.70 -10.59
C ALA A 28 -3.45 5.09 -11.97
N GLN A 29 -4.53 4.58 -12.56
CA GLN A 29 -4.47 3.99 -13.90
C GLN A 29 -3.80 4.99 -14.83
N PRO A 30 -2.72 4.62 -15.47
CA PRO A 30 -2.06 5.48 -16.43
C PRO A 30 -2.89 5.57 -17.69
N ALA A 31 -2.92 6.75 -18.27
CA ALA A 31 -3.32 7.10 -19.63
C ALA A 31 -4.75 6.71 -20.09
N PRO A 32 -5.33 7.42 -21.04
CA PRO A 32 -6.66 7.12 -21.54
C PRO A 32 -6.73 5.66 -21.98
N THR A 33 -7.50 4.91 -21.23
CA THR A 33 -7.75 3.49 -21.48
C THR A 33 -8.42 3.33 -22.83
N PRO A 34 -8.03 2.34 -23.65
CA PRO A 34 -8.83 1.90 -24.80
C PRO A 34 -10.30 1.69 -24.39
N PRO A 35 -11.24 1.60 -25.36
CA PRO A 35 -12.65 1.41 -25.05
C PRO A 35 -12.79 0.34 -23.98
N GLU A 36 -13.40 0.75 -22.87
CA GLU A 36 -13.40 -0.03 -21.62
C GLU A 36 -13.94 -1.42 -21.89
N GLU A 37 -13.12 -2.42 -21.63
CA GLU A 37 -13.55 -3.80 -21.63
C GLU A 37 -14.62 -3.96 -20.55
N ASN A 38 -15.75 -4.56 -20.92
CA ASN A 38 -16.87 -4.79 -20.00
C ASN A 38 -16.50 -5.70 -18.83
N SER A 39 -15.41 -6.42 -18.96
CA SER A 39 -14.86 -7.34 -17.95
C SER A 39 -13.35 -7.36 -18.04
N ARG A 40 -12.69 -7.46 -16.91
CA ARG A 40 -11.22 -7.52 -16.81
C ARG A 40 -10.79 -8.33 -15.60
N ASP A 41 -9.83 -9.21 -15.83
CA ASP A 41 -9.10 -9.92 -14.79
C ASP A 41 -7.78 -9.22 -14.51
N LEU A 42 -7.49 -9.01 -13.23
CA LEU A 42 -6.24 -8.44 -12.74
C LEU A 42 -5.60 -9.46 -11.79
N PHE A 43 -4.36 -9.77 -12.05
CA PHE A 43 -3.53 -10.61 -11.19
C PHE A 43 -2.29 -9.84 -10.80
N CYS A 44 -1.91 -9.89 -9.54
CA CYS A 44 -0.67 -9.33 -9.05
C CYS A 44 0.04 -10.33 -8.13
N TYR A 45 1.36 -10.41 -8.26
CA TYR A 45 2.23 -11.06 -7.31
C TYR A 45 3.44 -10.17 -7.06
N GLU A 46 3.77 -9.98 -5.79
CA GLU A 46 4.94 -9.22 -5.38
C GLU A 46 5.72 -10.00 -4.33
N THR A 47 7.05 -9.95 -4.43
CA THR A 47 7.95 -10.36 -3.35
C THR A 47 8.99 -9.26 -3.11
N THR A 48 9.21 -8.93 -1.85
CA THR A 48 10.19 -7.92 -1.42
C THR A 48 11.02 -8.47 -0.28
N TYR A 49 12.33 -8.51 -0.46
CA TYR A 49 13.28 -8.85 0.60
C TYR A 49 13.96 -7.60 1.13
N THR A 50 13.77 -7.34 2.42
CA THR A 50 14.43 -6.24 3.14
C THR A 50 15.58 -6.82 3.93
N PHE A 51 16.78 -6.34 3.66
CA PHE A 51 18.00 -6.84 4.27
C PHE A 51 18.04 -6.55 5.78
N ARG A 52 18.86 -7.33 6.44
CA ARG A 52 19.07 -7.29 7.88
C ARG A 52 19.49 -5.93 8.39
N SER A 53 18.84 -5.46 9.47
CA SER A 53 19.25 -4.29 10.24
C SER A 53 18.86 -4.41 11.72
N ASP A 54 19.44 -3.59 12.55
CA ASP A 54 19.31 -3.67 14.00
C ASP A 54 18.03 -3.01 14.51
N PHE A 55 17.47 -3.55 15.59
CA PHE A 55 16.47 -2.81 16.36
C PHE A 55 17.15 -1.64 17.08
N LYS A 56 16.47 -0.49 17.17
CA LYS A 56 16.98 0.65 17.95
C LYS A 56 17.19 0.32 19.43
N GLU A 57 16.44 -0.65 19.93
CA GLU A 57 16.64 -1.26 21.23
C GLU A 57 17.63 -2.42 21.06
N SER A 58 18.92 -2.16 21.31
CA SER A 58 20.04 -3.08 21.02
C SER A 58 19.88 -4.53 21.53
N LYS A 59 19.10 -4.72 22.60
CA LYS A 59 18.84 -6.05 23.16
C LYS A 59 17.84 -6.88 22.35
N LEU A 60 17.10 -6.27 21.41
CA LEU A 60 16.20 -6.97 20.52
C LEU A 60 16.93 -7.59 19.30
N GLY A 61 18.24 -7.33 19.18
CA GLY A 61 19.04 -7.87 18.09
C GLY A 61 18.74 -7.19 16.76
N HIS A 62 18.51 -8.00 15.73
CA HIS A 62 18.34 -7.55 14.35
C HIS A 62 17.20 -8.31 13.69
N SER A 63 16.70 -7.77 12.57
CA SER A 63 15.70 -8.42 11.73
C SER A 63 15.89 -8.09 10.26
N ASP A 64 15.69 -9.06 9.40
CA ASP A 64 15.39 -8.93 8.00
C ASP A 64 13.89 -9.23 7.79
N SER A 65 13.36 -8.99 6.61
CA SER A 65 11.98 -9.37 6.31
C SER A 65 11.82 -9.81 4.86
N LEU A 66 10.99 -10.82 4.66
CA LEU A 66 10.45 -11.22 3.37
C LEU A 66 8.97 -10.86 3.36
N TYR A 67 8.55 -10.09 2.38
CA TYR A 67 7.14 -9.75 2.13
C TYR A 67 6.71 -10.42 0.84
N ASP A 68 5.62 -11.16 0.90
CA ASP A 68 4.94 -11.75 -0.25
C ASP A 68 3.50 -11.25 -0.28
N ASP A 69 3.05 -10.88 -1.46
CA ASP A 69 1.67 -10.44 -1.74
C ASP A 69 1.18 -11.10 -3.01
N PHE A 70 -0.03 -11.59 -2.97
CA PHE A 70 -0.74 -12.19 -4.08
C PHE A 70 -2.15 -11.67 -4.11
N SER A 71 -2.57 -11.11 -5.25
CA SER A 71 -3.96 -10.69 -5.43
C SER A 71 -4.52 -11.08 -6.79
N TYR A 72 -5.82 -11.31 -6.79
CA TYR A 72 -6.63 -11.51 -7.99
C TYR A 72 -7.92 -10.73 -7.86
N ASP A 73 -8.24 -9.92 -8.85
CA ASP A 73 -9.47 -9.15 -8.96
C ASP A 73 -10.17 -9.41 -10.28
N HIS A 74 -11.49 -9.59 -10.23
CA HIS A 74 -12.35 -9.55 -11.39
C HIS A 74 -13.22 -8.31 -11.37
N ARG A 75 -13.13 -7.50 -12.42
CA ARG A 75 -13.91 -6.27 -12.61
C ARG A 75 -14.86 -6.43 -13.76
N PHE A 76 -16.12 -6.07 -13.57
CA PHE A 76 -17.13 -6.11 -14.62
C PHE A 76 -18.04 -4.89 -14.60
N LEU A 77 -18.56 -4.54 -15.77
CA LEU A 77 -19.52 -3.46 -15.97
C LEU A 77 -20.90 -3.87 -15.45
N ILE A 78 -21.45 -3.10 -14.51
CA ILE A 78 -22.83 -3.28 -14.05
C ILE A 78 -23.80 -2.61 -15.02
N THR A 79 -23.62 -1.29 -15.21
CA THR A 79 -24.45 -0.49 -16.11
C THR A 79 -23.80 0.87 -16.37
N GLY A 80 -23.82 1.34 -17.60
CA GLY A 80 -23.34 2.67 -17.98
C GLY A 80 -21.86 2.88 -17.67
N LYS A 81 -21.58 3.52 -16.54
CA LYS A 81 -20.21 3.84 -16.06
C LYS A 81 -19.91 3.21 -14.70
N TRP A 82 -20.80 2.37 -14.22
CA TRP A 82 -20.68 1.69 -12.95
C TRP A 82 -20.05 0.31 -13.13
N TYR A 83 -18.99 0.07 -12.38
CA TYR A 83 -18.28 -1.19 -12.34
C TYR A 83 -18.38 -1.79 -10.95
N PHE A 84 -18.39 -3.10 -10.89
CA PHE A 84 -18.18 -3.86 -9.68
C PHE A 84 -16.85 -4.60 -9.79
N ARG A 85 -16.09 -4.63 -8.72
CA ARG A 85 -14.87 -5.41 -8.62
C ARG A 85 -14.97 -6.32 -7.40
N ALA A 86 -14.61 -7.58 -7.59
CA ALA A 86 -14.50 -8.56 -6.53
C ALA A 86 -13.21 -9.34 -6.70
N GLY A 87 -12.54 -9.62 -5.61
CA GLY A 87 -11.25 -10.28 -5.62
C GLY A 87 -10.87 -10.89 -4.29
N VAL A 88 -9.66 -11.39 -4.25
CA VAL A 88 -9.01 -11.95 -3.06
C VAL A 88 -7.56 -11.51 -3.02
N GLU A 89 -7.05 -11.32 -1.82
CA GLU A 89 -5.64 -11.01 -1.57
C GLU A 89 -5.13 -11.85 -0.40
N TYR A 90 -3.88 -12.24 -0.50
CA TYR A 90 -3.11 -12.85 0.57
C TYR A 90 -1.78 -12.13 0.69
N GLU A 91 -1.49 -11.58 1.85
CA GLU A 91 -0.21 -10.98 2.17
C GLU A 91 0.46 -11.70 3.34
N ARG A 92 1.80 -11.72 3.32
CA ARG A 92 2.60 -12.30 4.38
C ARG A 92 3.92 -11.55 4.55
N TYR A 93 4.25 -11.30 5.79
CA TYR A 93 5.56 -10.86 6.25
C TYR A 93 6.20 -11.99 7.04
N ASP A 94 7.39 -12.43 6.68
CA ASP A 94 8.24 -13.29 7.47
C ASP A 94 9.43 -12.49 7.99
N PHE A 95 9.70 -12.54 9.29
CA PHE A 95 10.75 -11.76 9.95
C PHE A 95 11.86 -12.69 10.44
N GLY A 96 13.09 -12.51 9.92
CA GLY A 96 14.27 -13.23 10.40
C GLY A 96 14.85 -12.62 11.68
N GLY A 97 15.44 -13.47 12.52
CA GLY A 97 16.16 -13.01 13.71
C GLY A 97 15.30 -12.54 14.89
N THR A 98 14.02 -12.91 14.93
CA THR A 98 13.08 -12.50 15.97
C THR A 98 13.06 -13.41 17.21
N ASP A 99 14.18 -13.97 17.63
CA ASP A 99 14.33 -14.73 18.90
C ASP A 99 14.03 -13.88 20.16
N ASN A 100 13.60 -12.64 19.95
CA ASN A 100 13.32 -11.64 20.98
C ASN A 100 11.86 -11.63 21.46
N GLY A 101 11.04 -12.59 21.02
CA GLY A 101 9.64 -12.72 21.39
C GLY A 101 8.67 -11.80 20.59
N LEU A 102 9.15 -11.10 19.57
CA LEU A 102 8.29 -10.43 18.58
C LEU A 102 7.74 -11.45 17.58
N PRO A 103 6.66 -11.14 16.86
CA PRO A 103 6.15 -12.01 15.81
C PRO A 103 7.23 -12.37 14.80
N ASP A 104 7.37 -13.64 14.46
CA ASP A 104 8.26 -14.15 13.42
C ASP A 104 7.60 -14.05 12.02
N HIS A 105 6.28 -13.95 11.97
CA HIS A 105 5.53 -13.63 10.77
C HIS A 105 4.19 -12.94 11.11
N LEU A 106 3.63 -12.27 10.12
CA LEU A 106 2.29 -11.65 10.13
C LEU A 106 1.66 -11.88 8.77
N GLN A 107 0.39 -12.23 8.72
CA GLN A 107 -0.28 -12.57 7.48
C GLN A 107 -1.73 -12.10 7.44
N ALA A 108 -2.25 -11.87 6.23
CA ALA A 108 -3.66 -11.56 6.03
C ALA A 108 -4.22 -12.31 4.82
N ALA A 109 -5.48 -12.70 4.95
CA ALA A 109 -6.28 -13.25 3.86
C ALA A 109 -7.58 -12.48 3.80
N MET A 110 -7.83 -11.78 2.69
CA MET A 110 -8.95 -10.87 2.55
C MET A 110 -9.66 -11.00 1.22
N ALA A 111 -10.90 -10.54 1.19
CA ALA A 111 -11.66 -10.36 -0.03
C ALA A 111 -11.68 -8.88 -0.40
N HIS A 112 -11.61 -8.56 -1.67
CA HIS A 112 -11.81 -7.22 -2.20
C HIS A 112 -13.22 -7.08 -2.74
N VAL A 113 -13.93 -6.04 -2.36
CA VAL A 113 -15.25 -5.73 -2.90
C VAL A 113 -15.32 -4.23 -3.16
N ALA A 114 -15.48 -3.81 -4.41
CA ALA A 114 -15.55 -2.41 -4.76
C ALA A 114 -16.69 -2.10 -5.73
N VAL A 115 -17.22 -0.88 -5.60
CA VAL A 115 -18.11 -0.26 -6.59
C VAL A 115 -17.44 1.01 -7.08
N GLU A 116 -17.28 1.13 -8.39
CA GLU A 116 -16.55 2.20 -9.03
C GLU A 116 -17.42 2.90 -10.07
N TYR A 117 -17.41 4.22 -10.07
CA TYR A 117 -17.97 5.05 -11.14
C TYR A 117 -16.84 5.65 -11.94
N VAL A 118 -16.72 5.27 -13.22
CA VAL A 118 -15.62 5.69 -14.09
C VAL A 118 -16.09 6.67 -15.14
N VAL A 119 -15.44 7.81 -15.21
CA VAL A 119 -15.66 8.83 -16.24
C VAL A 119 -14.41 8.91 -17.10
N LYS A 120 -14.57 9.22 -18.38
CA LYS A 120 -13.42 9.47 -19.27
C LYS A 120 -12.49 10.52 -18.64
N ASP A 121 -11.22 10.44 -19.00
CA ASP A 121 -10.23 11.44 -18.66
C ASP A 121 -9.92 11.56 -17.15
N TYR A 122 -9.57 10.41 -16.51
CA TYR A 122 -9.18 10.33 -15.10
C TYR A 122 -10.26 10.72 -14.07
N GLY A 123 -11.51 10.87 -14.48
CA GLY A 123 -12.62 11.00 -13.53
C GLY A 123 -13.03 9.62 -13.02
N ALA A 124 -12.87 9.37 -11.74
CA ALA A 124 -13.36 8.16 -11.09
C ALA A 124 -13.81 8.48 -9.67
N ALA A 125 -14.76 7.71 -9.16
CA ALA A 125 -15.09 7.69 -7.75
C ALA A 125 -15.45 6.26 -7.36
N GLY A 126 -15.18 5.88 -6.13
CA GLY A 126 -15.49 4.53 -5.70
C GLY A 126 -15.43 4.36 -4.19
N ILE A 127 -15.98 3.24 -3.78
CA ILE A 127 -15.86 2.69 -2.45
C ILE A 127 -15.34 1.27 -2.56
N GLU A 128 -14.42 0.92 -1.69
CA GLU A 128 -13.86 -0.41 -1.58
C GLU A 128 -13.84 -0.85 -0.12
N ILE A 129 -14.07 -2.12 0.11
CA ILE A 129 -13.98 -2.79 1.40
C ILE A 129 -13.16 -4.06 1.23
N ASP A 130 -12.30 -4.32 2.22
CA ASP A 130 -11.35 -5.43 2.19
C ASP A 130 -11.53 -6.31 3.45
N PRO A 131 -12.74 -6.93 3.66
CA PRO A 131 -13.00 -7.77 4.82
C PRO A 131 -12.09 -8.99 4.83
N GLY A 132 -11.46 -9.27 5.95
CA GLY A 132 -10.52 -10.38 6.02
C GLY A 132 -10.02 -10.70 7.42
N PHE A 133 -9.15 -11.67 7.49
CA PHE A 133 -8.45 -12.08 8.69
C PHE A 133 -6.99 -11.63 8.63
N TYR A 134 -6.56 -10.92 9.68
CA TYR A 134 -5.24 -10.33 9.83
C TYR A 134 -4.62 -10.92 11.11
N PHE A 135 -3.72 -11.87 10.97
CA PHE A 135 -3.31 -12.74 12.07
C PHE A 135 -1.82 -13.13 11.98
N GLN A 136 -1.30 -13.70 13.05
CA GLN A 136 -0.01 -14.37 13.07
C GLN A 136 -0.19 -15.86 12.72
N ASP A 137 -0.50 -16.73 13.65
CA ASP A 137 -0.69 -18.17 13.44
C ASP A 137 -2.17 -18.56 13.48
N ASN A 138 -2.91 -18.02 14.46
CA ASN A 138 -4.25 -18.47 14.76
C ASN A 138 -5.32 -17.58 14.15
N VAL A 139 -6.11 -18.15 13.26
CA VAL A 139 -7.31 -17.48 12.73
C VAL A 139 -8.41 -17.54 13.78
N SER A 140 -8.77 -16.42 14.33
CA SER A 140 -9.87 -16.28 15.29
C SER A 140 -10.85 -15.19 14.85
N GLY A 141 -12.04 -15.14 15.45
CA GLY A 141 -12.99 -14.05 15.20
C GLY A 141 -12.43 -12.68 15.54
N ASP A 142 -11.50 -12.61 16.50
CA ASP A 142 -10.82 -11.38 16.91
C ASP A 142 -9.77 -10.92 15.88
N ALA A 143 -9.36 -11.77 14.94
CA ALA A 143 -8.46 -11.42 13.85
C ALA A 143 -9.18 -10.82 12.64
N PHE A 144 -10.51 -10.81 12.65
CA PHE A 144 -11.29 -10.23 11.56
C PHE A 144 -11.24 -8.71 11.62
N ASP A 145 -10.81 -8.08 10.52
CA ASP A 145 -10.85 -6.64 10.31
C ASP A 145 -11.62 -6.30 9.02
N PHE A 146 -11.96 -5.04 8.88
CA PHE A 146 -12.77 -4.53 7.79
C PHE A 146 -12.19 -3.21 7.27
N PRO A 147 -11.02 -3.25 6.62
CA PRO A 147 -10.49 -2.07 5.94
C PRO A 147 -11.46 -1.57 4.88
N TRP A 148 -11.52 -0.25 4.73
CA TRP A 148 -12.38 0.39 3.76
C TRP A 148 -11.75 1.68 3.24
N LYS A 149 -12.09 2.07 2.02
CA LYS A 149 -11.70 3.35 1.42
C LYS A 149 -12.78 3.91 0.50
N ILE A 150 -12.87 5.22 0.49
CA ILE A 150 -13.69 6.00 -0.44
C ILE A 150 -12.74 6.95 -1.17
N PHE A 151 -12.89 7.09 -2.46
CA PHE A 151 -12.05 7.97 -3.25
C PHE A 151 -12.81 8.67 -4.37
N ALA A 152 -12.28 9.81 -4.79
CA ALA A 152 -12.72 10.50 -6.00
C ALA A 152 -11.52 11.14 -6.68
N THR A 153 -11.52 11.11 -8.00
CA THR A 153 -10.56 11.80 -8.85
C THR A 153 -11.27 12.87 -9.67
N MET A 154 -10.70 14.06 -9.73
CA MET A 154 -11.27 15.19 -10.45
C MET A 154 -10.22 15.90 -11.30
N PRO A 155 -10.55 16.37 -12.51
CA PRO A 155 -9.65 17.17 -13.30
C PRO A 155 -9.49 18.58 -12.67
N LEU A 156 -8.24 18.95 -12.32
CA LEU A 156 -7.89 20.30 -11.85
C LEU A 156 -7.45 21.18 -13.02
N LYS A 157 -6.75 20.58 -13.99
CA LYS A 157 -6.41 21.20 -15.26
C LYS A 157 -6.62 20.16 -16.35
N LYS A 158 -7.47 20.49 -17.33
CA LYS A 158 -7.86 19.60 -18.42
C LYS A 158 -6.63 18.92 -19.02
N ASP A 159 -6.69 17.60 -19.14
CA ASP A 159 -5.70 16.71 -19.77
C ASP A 159 -4.27 16.81 -19.20
N LYS A 160 -4.09 17.42 -18.02
CA LYS A 160 -2.75 17.61 -17.44
C LYS A 160 -2.64 17.33 -15.94
N ILE A 161 -3.59 17.82 -15.15
CA ILE A 161 -3.50 17.70 -13.69
C ILE A 161 -4.83 17.21 -13.14
N PHE A 162 -4.78 16.15 -12.36
CA PHE A 162 -5.95 15.55 -11.70
C PHE A 162 -5.68 15.51 -10.20
N GLY A 163 -6.67 15.95 -9.43
CA GLY A 163 -6.68 15.81 -7.98
C GLY A 163 -7.31 14.48 -7.61
N VAL A 164 -6.73 13.81 -6.62
CA VAL A 164 -7.30 12.63 -5.98
C VAL A 164 -7.55 12.98 -4.53
N ILE A 165 -8.76 12.73 -4.05
CA ILE A 165 -9.13 12.84 -2.64
C ILE A 165 -9.71 11.53 -2.19
N GLY A 166 -9.44 11.15 -0.96
CA GLY A 166 -9.96 9.91 -0.41
C GLY A 166 -9.99 9.94 1.10
N PHE A 167 -10.64 8.94 1.64
CA PHE A 167 -10.74 8.68 3.06
C PHE A 167 -10.79 7.17 3.25
N GLY A 168 -10.07 6.65 4.22
CA GLY A 168 -10.06 5.22 4.48
C GLY A 168 -9.72 4.90 5.92
N GLY A 169 -9.90 3.65 6.30
CA GLY A 169 -9.63 3.19 7.65
C GLY A 169 -9.85 1.70 7.84
N ALA A 170 -9.62 1.24 9.07
CA ALA A 170 -9.85 -0.12 9.52
C ALA A 170 -10.17 -0.14 11.03
N LEU A 171 -10.79 -1.21 11.52
CA LEU A 171 -11.21 -1.30 12.93
C LEU A 171 -10.02 -1.38 13.87
N TYR A 172 -8.93 -2.02 13.43
CA TYR A 172 -7.74 -2.24 14.24
C TYR A 172 -6.60 -1.26 13.94
N GLN A 173 -6.87 -0.21 13.17
CA GLN A 173 -5.89 0.81 12.84
C GLN A 173 -5.91 1.98 13.83
N HIS A 174 -4.77 2.62 14.01
CA HIS A 174 -4.67 3.86 14.75
C HIS A 174 -3.96 4.96 13.94
N PRO A 175 -4.68 6.08 13.61
CA PRO A 175 -6.10 6.36 13.84
C PRO A 175 -7.02 5.43 13.02
N ILE A 176 -8.25 5.20 13.51
CA ILE A 176 -9.23 4.29 12.87
C ILE A 176 -9.57 4.72 11.44
N ALA A 177 -9.47 6.00 11.14
CA ALA A 177 -9.70 6.52 9.79
C ALA A 177 -8.88 7.76 9.55
N ALA A 178 -8.53 7.99 8.28
CA ALA A 178 -7.75 9.15 7.91
C ALA A 178 -7.86 9.53 6.43
N PRO A 179 -7.61 10.82 6.11
CA PRO A 179 -7.65 11.30 4.74
C PRO A 179 -6.45 10.81 3.93
N GLY A 180 -6.69 10.56 2.65
CA GLY A 180 -5.67 10.26 1.66
C GLY A 180 -5.91 11.04 0.37
N GLY A 181 -4.96 10.99 -0.52
CA GLY A 181 -5.08 11.61 -1.84
C GLY A 181 -3.79 12.20 -2.35
N GLY A 182 -3.91 13.06 -3.35
CA GLY A 182 -2.74 13.65 -3.98
C GLY A 182 -3.05 14.22 -5.36
N ILE A 183 -2.04 14.25 -6.22
CA ILE A 183 -2.18 14.73 -7.58
C ILE A 183 -1.57 13.75 -8.58
N ILE A 184 -2.18 13.68 -9.77
CA ILE A 184 -1.58 13.12 -10.96
C ILE A 184 -1.26 14.28 -11.87
N TRP A 185 0.00 14.41 -12.28
CA TRP A 185 0.44 15.46 -13.18
C TRP A 185 1.14 14.85 -14.40
N LEU A 186 0.52 14.98 -15.56
CA LEU A 186 1.10 14.62 -16.87
C LEU A 186 2.03 15.76 -17.30
N ILE A 187 3.30 15.64 -16.95
CA ILE A 187 4.33 16.67 -17.20
C ILE A 187 4.62 16.72 -18.69
N SER A 188 4.78 15.55 -19.32
CA SER A 188 4.93 15.36 -20.76
C SER A 188 4.35 14.00 -21.17
N ASP A 189 4.40 13.68 -22.48
CA ASP A 189 3.93 12.38 -22.98
C ASP A 189 4.70 11.19 -22.41
N LYS A 190 5.91 11.41 -21.89
CA LYS A 190 6.79 10.39 -21.34
C LYS A 190 7.01 10.50 -19.82
N LEU A 191 6.64 11.62 -19.20
CA LEU A 191 6.93 11.88 -17.80
C LEU A 191 5.65 12.27 -17.04
N ARG A 192 5.34 11.54 -16.00
CA ARG A 192 4.21 11.81 -15.12
C ARG A 192 4.58 11.72 -13.64
N LEU A 193 4.02 12.60 -12.85
CA LEU A 193 4.04 12.51 -11.40
C LEU A 193 2.71 11.89 -10.94
N GLN A 194 2.79 10.80 -10.22
CA GLN A 194 1.69 10.18 -9.49
C GLN A 194 1.89 10.45 -8.00
N GLY A 195 1.66 11.68 -7.57
CA GLY A 195 1.87 12.12 -6.19
C GLY A 195 0.71 11.72 -5.28
N ILE A 196 0.25 10.46 -5.35
CA ILE A 196 -0.87 9.95 -4.58
C ILE A 196 -0.34 9.11 -3.43
N PHE A 197 -0.67 9.50 -2.21
CA PHE A 197 -0.38 8.71 -1.02
C PHE A 197 -1.36 7.53 -0.92
N PRO A 198 -0.90 6.33 -0.48
CA PRO A 198 0.38 6.04 0.18
C PRO A 198 1.56 5.71 -0.76
N ARG A 199 1.38 5.63 -2.07
CA ARG A 199 2.42 5.19 -3.03
C ARG A 199 2.73 6.25 -4.10
N PRO A 200 3.36 7.39 -3.75
CA PRO A 200 3.77 8.38 -4.74
C PRO A 200 4.87 7.84 -5.66
N ALA A 201 4.79 8.21 -6.94
CA ALA A 201 5.80 7.84 -7.92
C ALA A 201 6.04 8.95 -8.95
N LEU A 202 7.30 9.10 -9.37
CA LEU A 202 7.67 9.79 -10.58
C LEU A 202 7.96 8.73 -11.65
N VAL A 203 7.21 8.74 -12.74
CA VAL A 203 7.24 7.70 -13.77
C VAL A 203 7.75 8.30 -15.07
N TYR A 204 8.81 7.73 -15.62
CA TYR A 204 9.32 8.02 -16.95
C TYR A 204 9.11 6.80 -17.87
N GLN A 205 8.37 6.99 -18.95
CA GLN A 205 8.02 5.96 -19.94
C GLN A 205 8.71 6.29 -21.27
N PRO A 206 9.92 5.77 -21.53
CA PRO A 206 10.66 6.05 -22.77
C PRO A 206 9.95 5.53 -24.01
N ASN A 207 9.25 4.40 -23.91
CA ASN A 207 8.43 3.75 -24.92
C ASN A 207 7.31 2.93 -24.28
N ASP A 208 6.50 2.23 -25.09
CA ASP A 208 5.31 1.50 -24.62
C ASP A 208 5.63 0.26 -23.77
N ASP A 209 6.85 -0.24 -23.84
CA ASP A 209 7.27 -1.48 -23.16
C ASP A 209 7.94 -1.22 -21.80
N TRP A 210 8.48 -0.02 -21.58
CA TRP A 210 9.31 0.27 -20.40
C TRP A 210 8.79 1.43 -19.58
N ASP A 211 8.68 1.21 -18.28
CA ASP A 211 8.48 2.24 -17.25
C ASP A 211 9.69 2.27 -16.31
N LEU A 212 10.25 3.44 -16.07
CA LEU A 212 11.22 3.71 -15.02
C LEU A 212 10.57 4.56 -13.95
N ARG A 213 10.66 4.16 -12.68
CA ARG A 213 9.96 4.81 -11.58
C ARG A 213 10.90 5.12 -10.42
N ILE A 214 10.70 6.30 -9.82
CA ILE A 214 11.17 6.58 -8.46
C ILE A 214 9.94 6.57 -7.58
N THR A 215 9.93 5.74 -6.55
CA THR A 215 8.74 5.47 -5.74
C THR A 215 8.99 5.79 -4.27
N GLY A 216 7.96 6.28 -3.61
CA GLY A 216 7.81 6.23 -2.16
C GLY A 216 6.67 5.29 -1.81
N GLU A 217 6.78 4.57 -0.71
CA GLU A 217 5.72 3.69 -0.21
C GLU A 217 5.57 3.86 1.30
N LEU A 218 4.33 4.00 1.74
CA LEU A 218 3.97 4.02 3.15
C LEU A 218 3.04 2.82 3.39
N ASN A 219 3.62 1.74 3.92
CA ASN A 219 2.88 0.52 4.19
C ASN A 219 2.57 0.42 5.69
N TYR A 220 1.31 0.22 6.01
CA TYR A 220 0.80 0.05 7.38
C TYR A 220 -0.29 -1.00 7.37
N THR A 221 -0.10 -2.10 8.06
CA THR A 221 -1.12 -3.12 8.22
C THR A 221 -1.20 -3.52 9.69
N SER A 222 -2.41 -3.75 10.19
CA SER A 222 -2.64 -4.16 11.56
C SER A 222 -3.03 -5.62 11.62
N PHE A 223 -2.41 -6.36 12.55
CA PHE A 223 -2.59 -7.80 12.70
C PHE A 223 -2.92 -8.15 14.15
N ARG A 224 -3.56 -9.29 14.34
CA ARG A 224 -3.63 -9.98 15.63
C ARG A 224 -2.42 -10.86 15.80
N THR A 225 -1.70 -10.66 16.87
CA THR A 225 -0.59 -11.54 17.23
C THR A 225 -1.08 -12.64 18.16
N ASP A 226 -0.37 -13.75 18.17
CA ASP A 226 -0.43 -14.70 19.26
C ASP A 226 0.23 -14.09 20.52
N ASP A 227 0.81 -14.89 21.39
CA ASP A 227 1.47 -14.39 22.58
C ASP A 227 2.81 -13.72 22.23
N VAL A 228 2.94 -12.44 22.54
CA VAL A 228 4.19 -11.70 22.40
C VAL A 228 4.92 -11.69 23.74
N LEU A 229 6.11 -12.29 23.75
CA LEU A 229 6.98 -12.35 24.92
C LEU A 229 8.23 -11.50 24.66
N THR A 230 8.34 -10.34 25.31
CA THR A 230 9.60 -9.57 25.26
C THR A 230 10.43 -9.82 26.51
N THR A 231 11.66 -10.30 26.33
CA THR A 231 12.57 -10.65 27.45
C THR A 231 13.01 -9.43 28.26
N GLU A 232 13.04 -8.24 27.67
CA GLU A 232 13.56 -7.05 28.33
C GLU A 232 12.68 -6.47 29.43
N ARG A 233 11.35 -6.58 29.27
CA ARG A 233 10.39 -5.98 30.23
C ARG A 233 9.36 -6.97 30.74
N LYS A 234 9.54 -8.27 30.48
CA LYS A 234 8.54 -9.31 30.80
C LYS A 234 7.14 -8.95 30.26
N LEU A 235 7.11 -8.27 29.10
CA LEU A 235 5.87 -7.90 28.46
C LEU A 235 5.26 -9.17 27.87
N GLN A 236 4.16 -9.59 28.45
CA GLN A 236 3.32 -10.63 27.89
C GLN A 236 2.07 -9.97 27.33
N LEU A 237 1.93 -10.02 26.03
CA LEU A 237 0.74 -9.56 25.32
C LEU A 237 0.05 -10.78 24.71
N HIS A 238 -1.18 -11.02 25.15
CA HIS A 238 -2.03 -12.07 24.62
C HIS A 238 -2.94 -11.47 23.56
N ASN A 239 -2.99 -12.10 22.38
CA ASN A 239 -3.90 -11.72 21.31
C ASN A 239 -3.88 -10.20 21.04
N ALA A 240 -2.68 -9.62 20.96
CA ALA A 240 -2.50 -8.18 20.85
C ALA A 240 -2.70 -7.70 19.40
N ILE A 241 -3.11 -6.44 19.26
CA ILE A 241 -3.04 -5.77 17.95
C ILE A 241 -1.66 -5.16 17.80
N VAL A 242 -0.97 -5.53 16.73
CA VAL A 242 0.25 -4.88 16.27
C VAL A 242 0.00 -4.22 14.93
N GLN A 243 0.38 -2.96 14.81
CA GLN A 243 0.48 -2.28 13.53
C GLN A 243 1.93 -2.40 13.07
N TYR A 244 2.16 -3.17 12.01
CA TYR A 244 3.46 -3.20 11.35
C TYR A 244 3.50 -2.11 10.29
N SER A 245 4.57 -1.34 10.28
CA SER A 245 4.80 -0.32 9.27
C SER A 245 6.18 -0.45 8.65
N GLU A 246 6.22 -0.28 7.32
CA GLU A 246 7.45 -0.25 6.55
C GLU A 246 7.37 0.82 5.47
N ASN A 247 8.11 1.92 5.66
CA ASN A 247 8.16 3.01 4.71
C ASN A 247 9.39 2.85 3.82
N ARG A 248 9.21 2.95 2.51
CA ARG A 248 10.24 2.67 1.51
C ARG A 248 10.42 3.84 0.54
N VAL A 249 11.64 4.01 0.05
CA VAL A 249 11.97 4.84 -1.11
C VAL A 249 12.88 4.04 -2.03
N GLY A 250 12.59 4.04 -3.33
CA GLY A 250 13.36 3.25 -4.26
C GLY A 250 13.18 3.61 -5.71
N ALA A 251 13.89 2.88 -6.56
CA ALA A 251 13.76 2.92 -8.00
C ALA A 251 13.26 1.57 -8.51
N GLN A 252 12.41 1.61 -9.52
CA GLN A 252 11.83 0.43 -10.13
C GLN A 252 11.89 0.55 -11.65
N MET A 253 11.99 -0.59 -12.31
CA MET A 253 11.89 -0.74 -13.74
C MET A 253 10.81 -1.77 -14.04
N ALA A 254 9.88 -1.44 -14.92
CA ALA A 254 8.82 -2.33 -15.35
C ALA A 254 8.90 -2.57 -16.84
N TYR A 255 8.71 -3.82 -17.25
CA TYR A 255 8.68 -4.26 -18.64
C TYR A 255 7.33 -4.90 -18.99
N SER A 256 6.67 -4.38 -20.03
CA SER A 256 5.33 -4.78 -20.48
C SER A 256 5.32 -5.41 -21.89
N GLY A 257 6.49 -5.75 -22.46
CA GLY A 257 6.60 -6.31 -23.80
C GLY A 257 6.05 -7.75 -23.94
N PHE A 258 5.79 -8.45 -22.85
CA PHE A 258 5.19 -9.79 -22.84
C PHE A 258 3.72 -9.75 -22.45
N LYS A 259 2.86 -9.11 -23.25
CA LYS A 259 1.42 -9.06 -22.94
C LYS A 259 0.84 -10.48 -22.76
N PRO A 260 -0.03 -10.71 -21.76
CA PRO A 260 -0.65 -9.73 -20.86
C PRO A 260 0.18 -9.38 -19.61
N PHE A 261 1.43 -9.85 -19.52
CA PHE A 261 2.26 -9.73 -18.34
C PHE A 261 3.06 -8.43 -18.31
N LYS A 262 3.26 -7.91 -17.11
CA LYS A 262 4.19 -6.84 -16.79
C LYS A 262 5.06 -7.30 -15.63
N ILE A 263 6.36 -7.27 -15.84
CA ILE A 263 7.37 -7.66 -14.85
C ILE A 263 8.00 -6.40 -14.29
N ILE A 264 8.10 -6.32 -12.97
CA ILE A 264 8.66 -5.17 -12.25
C ILE A 264 9.83 -5.67 -11.41
N ALA A 265 10.95 -4.98 -11.51
CA ALA A 265 12.10 -5.18 -10.62
C ALA A 265 12.47 -3.84 -9.99
N GLY A 266 12.85 -3.86 -8.72
CA GLY A 266 13.17 -2.66 -7.99
C GLY A 266 14.14 -2.88 -6.84
N ALA A 267 14.71 -1.77 -6.38
CA ALA A 267 15.56 -1.74 -5.20
C ALA A 267 15.48 -0.35 -4.54
N GLY A 268 15.79 -0.30 -3.27
CA GLY A 268 15.76 0.95 -2.52
C GLY A 268 16.19 0.78 -1.08
N VAL A 269 15.66 1.64 -0.24
CA VAL A 269 15.94 1.63 1.19
C VAL A 269 14.64 1.84 1.97
N THR A 270 14.46 1.12 3.05
CA THR A 270 13.45 1.41 4.05
C THR A 270 13.91 2.61 4.87
N ILE A 271 13.02 3.56 5.11
CA ILE A 271 13.33 4.77 5.90
C ILE A 271 12.77 4.68 7.32
N ALA A 272 11.77 3.85 7.53
CA ALA A 272 11.21 3.56 8.85
C ALA A 272 10.56 2.17 8.81
N ARG A 273 10.86 1.37 9.82
CA ARG A 273 10.19 0.09 10.10
C ARG A 273 9.87 0.02 11.58
N GLU A 274 8.65 -0.40 11.91
CA GLU A 274 8.29 -0.53 13.33
C GLU A 274 7.14 -1.52 13.56
N PHE A 275 7.18 -2.17 14.71
CA PHE A 275 6.04 -2.84 15.32
C PHE A 275 5.44 -1.91 16.36
N ASP A 276 4.21 -1.46 16.17
CA ASP A 276 3.49 -0.60 17.11
C ASP A 276 2.34 -1.35 17.78
N PHE A 277 2.55 -1.74 19.02
CA PHE A 277 1.51 -2.27 19.90
C PHE A 277 0.80 -1.09 20.57
N PHE A 278 0.09 -0.29 19.79
CA PHE A 278 -0.43 1.02 20.23
C PHE A 278 -1.37 0.94 21.43
N ARG A 279 -2.13 -0.15 21.60
CA ARG A 279 -2.97 -0.36 22.80
C ARG A 279 -2.14 -0.60 24.06
N ALA A 280 -0.95 -1.11 23.94
CA ALA A 280 0.00 -1.32 25.03
C ALA A 280 1.01 -0.18 25.15
N SER A 281 0.93 0.86 24.30
CA SER A 281 1.89 1.97 24.22
C SER A 281 3.35 1.49 24.04
N GLN A 282 3.55 0.45 23.26
CA GLN A 282 4.85 -0.14 22.98
C GLN A 282 5.20 -0.05 21.50
N LYS A 283 6.36 0.53 21.20
CA LYS A 283 6.89 0.65 19.85
C LYS A 283 8.27 0.03 19.75
N LYS A 284 8.48 -0.81 18.74
CA LYS A 284 9.76 -1.45 18.45
C LYS A 284 10.21 -1.01 17.06
N LYS A 285 11.20 -0.11 17.03
CA LYS A 285 11.71 0.48 15.78
C LYS A 285 12.91 -0.30 15.28
N ILE A 286 12.99 -0.47 13.96
CA ILE A 286 14.09 -1.11 13.26
C ILE A 286 14.79 -0.05 12.41
N ASP A 287 16.12 -0.11 12.33
CA ASP A 287 16.91 0.81 11.53
C ASP A 287 16.64 0.64 10.03
N PRO A 288 16.89 1.67 9.23
CA PRO A 288 16.80 1.60 7.79
C PRO A 288 17.64 0.45 7.20
N ALA A 289 17.12 -0.19 6.15
CA ALA A 289 17.82 -1.27 5.45
C ALA A 289 17.60 -1.18 3.94
N PRO A 290 18.53 -1.65 3.12
CA PRO A 290 18.27 -1.87 1.70
C PRO A 290 17.16 -2.89 1.49
N TYR A 291 16.49 -2.82 0.35
CA TYR A 291 15.57 -3.86 -0.10
C TYR A 291 15.70 -4.11 -1.60
N VAL A 292 15.27 -5.29 -2.02
CA VAL A 292 15.05 -5.65 -3.41
C VAL A 292 13.64 -6.17 -3.59
N ARG A 293 13.04 -5.94 -4.77
CA ARG A 293 11.66 -6.27 -5.08
C ARG A 293 11.55 -6.86 -6.48
N ILE A 294 10.70 -7.86 -6.61
CA ILE A 294 10.22 -8.37 -7.89
C ILE A 294 8.70 -8.44 -7.81
N ALA A 295 8.01 -7.99 -8.86
CA ALA A 295 6.58 -8.16 -8.97
C ALA A 295 6.17 -8.52 -10.40
N MET A 296 5.00 -9.13 -10.52
CA MET A 296 4.38 -9.48 -11.79
C MET A 296 2.92 -9.07 -11.74
N GLU A 297 2.48 -8.32 -12.73
CA GLU A 297 1.09 -7.98 -12.97
C GLU A 297 0.63 -8.66 -14.27
N ALA A 298 -0.61 -9.11 -14.32
CA ALA A 298 -1.23 -9.58 -15.56
C ALA A 298 -2.65 -9.02 -15.69
N LYS A 299 -3.02 -8.63 -16.93
CA LYS A 299 -4.34 -8.05 -17.26
C LYS A 299 -4.92 -8.81 -18.45
N PHE A 300 -6.07 -9.47 -18.21
CA PHE A 300 -6.78 -10.25 -19.19
C PHE A 300 -8.14 -9.67 -19.52
#